data_ca7390d9d9bee5a72e930bca2972c4b6
#
_entry.id   ca7390d9d9bee5a72e930bca2972c4b6
#
_cell.length_a   1.000
_cell.length_b   1.000
_cell.length_c   1.000
_cell.angle_alpha   90.00
_cell.angle_beta   90.00
_cell.angle_gamma   90.00
#
_symmetry.space_group_name_H-M   'P 1'
#
loop_
_entity.id
_entity.type
_entity.pdbx_description
1 polymer ?
#
loop_
_entity_poly.entity_id
_entity_poly.type
_entity_poly.pdbx_seq_one_letter_code
_entity_poly.pdbx_strand_id
1 'polypeptide(L)'
;EILSGRTQDKNLSYLATWLNEIGIQLTEVRVIRDEEDEIVDTVNLLRKKYDYVFTTGGIGPTHDDITSESIAKAFNADLETNPQALAILKEYYKDSELTEARLKMTKIPKGAELVENPVSKAPGFKIENVFVMAGIPKIMQGMLEGAKIHLSGGKPMKSESIDVFMPESFIAEELSNL
;
A
#
# COMPACT_ATOMS: atom_id res chain seq x y z
N GLU A 1 -14.21 2.74 5.11
CA GLU A 1 -14.67 4.09 4.69
C GLU A 1 -14.95 4.19 3.19
N ILE A 2 -14.09 3.65 2.30
CA ILE A 2 -14.26 3.67 0.84
C ILE A 2 -15.55 2.94 0.44
N LEU A 3 -15.75 1.71 0.91
CA LEU A 3 -16.95 0.90 0.61
C LEU A 3 -18.26 1.52 1.09
N SER A 4 -18.22 2.39 2.11
CA SER A 4 -19.39 3.13 2.57
C SER A 4 -19.68 4.41 1.78
N GLY A 5 -18.82 4.76 0.83
CA GLY A 5 -18.93 5.99 0.05
C GLY A 5 -18.59 7.29 0.80
N ARG A 6 -18.11 7.20 2.05
CA ARG A 6 -17.73 8.38 2.84
C ARG A 6 -16.43 9.02 2.37
N THR A 7 -15.52 8.20 1.85
CA THR A 7 -14.20 8.63 1.43
C THR A 7 -13.95 8.19 -0.01
N GLN A 8 -13.48 9.11 -0.84
CA GLN A 8 -13.01 8.79 -2.17
C GLN A 8 -11.60 8.23 -2.10
N ASP A 9 -11.35 7.12 -2.81
CA ASP A 9 -10.02 6.55 -2.93
C ASP A 9 -9.12 7.47 -3.77
N LYS A 10 -8.17 8.11 -3.09
CA LYS A 10 -7.12 8.94 -3.72
C LYS A 10 -5.80 8.18 -3.87
N ASN A 11 -5.65 7.06 -3.18
CA ASN A 11 -4.44 6.27 -3.18
C ASN A 11 -4.28 5.49 -4.48
N LEU A 12 -5.37 4.91 -4.98
CA LEU A 12 -5.37 4.11 -6.21
C LEU A 12 -4.82 4.89 -7.41
N SER A 13 -5.36 6.07 -7.69
CA SER A 13 -4.93 6.87 -8.83
C SER A 13 -3.46 7.25 -8.74
N TYR A 14 -3.01 7.67 -7.55
CA TYR A 14 -1.61 8.01 -7.34
C TYR A 14 -0.69 6.80 -7.51
N LEU A 15 -1.04 5.67 -6.88
CA LEU A 15 -0.25 4.44 -6.96
C LEU A 15 -0.12 3.93 -8.41
N ALA A 16 -1.23 3.95 -9.18
CA ALA A 16 -1.23 3.55 -10.58
C ALA A 16 -0.28 4.41 -11.41
N THR A 17 -0.34 5.74 -11.26
CA THR A 17 0.55 6.67 -11.96
C THR A 17 2.00 6.45 -11.56
N TRP A 18 2.29 6.41 -10.26
CA TRP A 18 3.64 6.26 -9.74
C TRP A 18 4.30 4.93 -10.16
N LEU A 19 3.55 3.82 -10.10
CA LEU A 19 4.03 2.51 -10.56
C LEU A 19 4.36 2.52 -12.06
N ASN A 20 3.50 3.14 -12.87
CA ASN A 20 3.71 3.25 -14.31
C ASN A 20 4.97 4.06 -14.64
N GLU A 21 5.26 5.14 -13.91
CA GLU A 21 6.47 5.95 -14.07
C GLU A 21 7.76 5.15 -13.84
N ILE A 22 7.72 4.15 -12.98
CA ILE A 22 8.85 3.24 -12.73
C ILE A 22 8.79 1.95 -13.54
N GLY A 23 7.85 1.84 -14.47
CA GLY A 23 7.72 0.70 -15.39
C GLY A 23 7.10 -0.55 -14.75
N ILE A 24 6.27 -0.39 -13.72
CA ILE A 24 5.47 -1.44 -13.09
C ILE A 24 4.00 -1.21 -13.41
N GLN A 25 3.33 -2.21 -13.95
CA GLN A 25 1.91 -2.12 -14.29
C GLN A 25 1.02 -2.53 -13.11
N LEU A 26 0.10 -1.67 -12.71
CA LEU A 26 -0.98 -2.05 -11.80
C LEU A 26 -2.05 -2.83 -12.57
N THR A 27 -2.22 -4.11 -12.25
CA THR A 27 -3.07 -5.03 -13.02
C THR A 27 -4.37 -5.42 -12.30
N GLU A 28 -4.39 -5.39 -10.98
CA GLU A 28 -5.58 -5.73 -10.20
C GLU A 28 -5.68 -4.85 -8.96
N VAL A 29 -6.90 -4.43 -8.63
CA VAL A 29 -7.21 -3.68 -7.42
C VAL A 29 -8.41 -4.32 -6.73
N ARG A 30 -8.34 -4.42 -5.41
CA ARG A 30 -9.44 -4.88 -4.56
C ARG A 30 -9.66 -3.91 -3.43
N VAL A 31 -10.90 -3.57 -3.18
CA VAL A 31 -11.33 -2.86 -1.99
C VAL A 31 -12.15 -3.85 -1.16
N ILE A 32 -11.61 -4.18 0.02
CA ILE A 32 -12.17 -5.19 0.92
C ILE A 32 -12.54 -4.58 2.26
N ARG A 33 -13.30 -5.29 3.06
CA ARG A 33 -13.64 -4.87 4.42
C ARG A 33 -12.45 -5.08 5.36
N ASP A 34 -12.42 -4.34 6.46
CA ASP A 34 -11.49 -4.55 7.57
C ASP A 34 -11.95 -5.78 8.40
N GLU A 35 -11.89 -6.95 7.77
CA GLU A 35 -12.16 -8.26 8.35
C GLU A 35 -10.96 -9.16 8.15
N GLU A 36 -10.48 -9.78 9.23
CA GLU A 36 -9.23 -10.54 9.23
C GLU A 36 -9.17 -11.59 8.13
N ASP A 37 -10.22 -12.41 8.03
CA ASP A 37 -10.25 -13.50 7.05
C ASP A 37 -10.27 -12.98 5.60
N GLU A 38 -10.97 -11.86 5.32
CA GLU A 38 -10.94 -11.23 3.99
C GLU A 38 -9.56 -10.70 3.63
N ILE A 39 -8.86 -10.09 4.59
CA ILE A 39 -7.49 -9.59 4.38
C ILE A 39 -6.55 -10.76 4.14
N VAL A 40 -6.59 -11.79 5.00
CA VAL A 40 -5.73 -12.99 4.91
C VAL A 40 -5.91 -13.69 3.57
N ASP A 41 -7.14 -13.97 3.16
CA ASP A 41 -7.45 -14.69 1.93
C ASP A 41 -7.05 -13.88 0.70
N THR A 42 -7.35 -12.57 0.70
CA THR A 42 -7.01 -11.68 -0.42
C THR A 42 -5.50 -11.56 -0.59
N VAL A 43 -4.77 -11.33 0.50
CA VAL A 43 -3.31 -11.21 0.46
C VAL A 43 -2.68 -12.53 0.01
N ASN A 44 -3.12 -13.67 0.55
CA ASN A 44 -2.61 -14.98 0.17
C ASN A 44 -2.87 -15.33 -1.31
N LEU A 45 -3.99 -14.87 -1.86
CA LEU A 45 -4.28 -15.04 -3.28
C LEU A 45 -3.37 -14.15 -4.14
N LEU A 46 -3.29 -12.85 -3.81
CA LEU A 46 -2.59 -11.87 -4.64
C LEU A 46 -1.07 -12.04 -4.59
N ARG A 47 -0.47 -12.34 -3.42
CA ARG A 47 0.99 -12.51 -3.30
C ARG A 47 1.55 -13.71 -4.07
N LYS A 48 0.69 -14.72 -4.37
CA LYS A 48 1.07 -15.87 -5.20
C LYS A 48 0.92 -15.59 -6.69
N LYS A 49 0.14 -14.57 -7.06
CA LYS A 49 -0.23 -14.26 -8.45
C LYS A 49 0.62 -13.13 -9.04
N TYR A 50 1.07 -12.19 -8.23
CA TYR A 50 1.73 -10.97 -8.66
C TYR A 50 3.12 -10.82 -8.04
N ASP A 51 4.00 -10.14 -8.76
CA ASP A 51 5.36 -9.84 -8.29
C ASP A 51 5.36 -8.91 -7.08
N TYR A 52 4.40 -8.00 -7.00
CA TYR A 52 4.24 -7.04 -5.90
C TYR A 52 2.78 -6.91 -5.51
N VAL A 53 2.53 -6.79 -4.21
CA VAL A 53 1.22 -6.47 -3.64
C VAL A 53 1.37 -5.26 -2.72
N PHE A 54 0.50 -4.28 -2.88
CA PHE A 54 0.47 -3.10 -2.01
C PHE A 54 -0.86 -3.06 -1.26
N THR A 55 -0.80 -2.91 0.06
CA THR A 55 -1.97 -2.62 0.88
C THR A 55 -1.91 -1.20 1.40
N THR A 56 -3.05 -0.52 1.46
CA THR A 56 -3.15 0.85 1.97
C THR A 56 -4.24 0.95 3.04
N GLY A 57 -3.84 1.30 4.26
CA GLY A 57 -4.74 1.42 5.42
C GLY A 57 -4.60 0.33 6.46
N GLY A 58 -5.25 0.52 7.59
CA GLY A 58 -5.34 -0.46 8.68
C GLY A 58 -4.06 -0.71 9.48
N ILE A 59 -3.09 0.21 9.45
CA ILE A 59 -1.83 0.12 10.23
C ILE A 59 -1.67 1.29 11.22
N GLY A 60 -2.74 1.98 11.50
CA GLY A 60 -2.78 3.09 12.46
C GLY A 60 -2.87 2.61 13.91
N PRO A 61 -3.14 3.56 14.83
CA PRO A 61 -3.17 3.29 16.27
C PRO A 61 -4.54 2.86 16.79
N THR A 62 -5.59 2.83 15.95
CA THR A 62 -6.95 2.59 16.39
C THR A 62 -7.29 1.09 16.46
N HIS A 63 -8.40 0.75 17.07
CA HIS A 63 -8.78 -0.65 17.29
C HIS A 63 -9.22 -1.37 16.02
N ASP A 64 -9.66 -0.62 15.03
CA ASP A 64 -10.05 -1.09 13.69
C ASP A 64 -8.88 -1.21 12.72
N ASP A 65 -7.68 -0.75 13.10
CA ASP A 65 -6.45 -0.96 12.33
C ASP A 65 -5.93 -2.40 12.55
N ILE A 66 -6.43 -3.37 11.79
CA ILE A 66 -6.13 -4.80 11.94
C ILE A 66 -5.21 -5.37 10.85
N THR A 67 -4.73 -4.54 9.92
CA THR A 67 -3.96 -5.02 8.77
C THR A 67 -2.65 -5.68 9.18
N SER A 68 -1.89 -5.12 10.13
CA SER A 68 -0.62 -5.72 10.57
C SER A 68 -0.79 -7.13 11.16
N GLU A 69 -1.84 -7.34 11.96
CA GLU A 69 -2.20 -8.62 12.58
C GLU A 69 -2.64 -9.62 11.50
N SER A 70 -3.49 -9.18 10.57
CA SER A 70 -3.97 -10.00 9.46
C SER A 70 -2.84 -10.43 8.51
N ILE A 71 -1.89 -9.53 8.23
CA ILE A 71 -0.69 -9.86 7.44
C ILE A 71 0.19 -10.87 8.18
N ALA A 72 0.42 -10.70 9.48
CA ALA A 72 1.16 -11.68 10.27
C ALA A 72 0.52 -13.07 10.17
N LYS A 73 -0.81 -13.15 10.30
CA LYS A 73 -1.57 -14.39 10.12
C LYS A 73 -1.43 -14.97 8.70
N ALA A 74 -1.53 -14.14 7.66
CA ALA A 74 -1.39 -14.58 6.27
C ALA A 74 -0.03 -15.21 5.97
N PHE A 75 1.02 -14.76 6.66
CA PHE A 75 2.38 -15.28 6.52
C PHE A 75 2.75 -16.31 7.59
N ASN A 76 1.82 -16.67 8.48
CA ASN A 76 2.09 -17.54 9.63
C ASN A 76 3.31 -17.07 10.44
N ALA A 77 3.42 -15.76 10.62
CA ALA A 77 4.50 -15.09 11.33
C ALA A 77 4.00 -14.56 12.68
N ASP A 78 4.87 -14.53 13.68
CA ASP A 78 4.57 -13.88 14.95
C ASP A 78 4.50 -12.36 14.74
N LEU A 79 3.56 -11.69 15.40
CA LEU A 79 3.50 -10.23 15.46
C LEU A 79 4.31 -9.76 16.66
N GLU A 80 5.40 -9.04 16.43
CA GLU A 80 6.29 -8.60 17.49
C GLU A 80 6.59 -7.10 17.43
N THR A 81 6.96 -6.52 18.57
CA THR A 81 7.43 -5.13 18.61
C THR A 81 8.79 -5.04 17.91
N ASN A 82 8.84 -4.34 16.79
CA ASN A 82 10.09 -4.09 16.07
C ASN A 82 10.93 -3.04 16.82
N PRO A 83 12.18 -3.36 17.21
CA PRO A 83 13.02 -2.44 17.99
C PRO A 83 13.33 -1.14 17.26
N GLN A 84 13.51 -1.18 15.95
CA GLN A 84 13.81 0.00 15.14
C GLN A 84 12.57 0.90 15.01
N ALA A 85 11.39 0.34 14.74
CA ALA A 85 10.14 1.08 14.72
C ALA A 85 9.87 1.75 16.09
N LEU A 86 10.12 1.02 17.18
CA LEU A 86 9.99 1.56 18.53
C LEU A 86 10.96 2.72 18.79
N ALA A 87 12.20 2.60 18.36
CA ALA A 87 13.19 3.68 18.51
C ALA A 87 12.79 4.94 17.73
N ILE A 88 12.30 4.77 16.50
CA ILE A 88 11.80 5.87 15.66
C ILE A 88 10.63 6.59 16.34
N LEU A 89 9.65 5.85 16.85
CA LEU A 89 8.48 6.46 17.50
C LEU A 89 8.82 7.09 18.86
N LYS A 90 9.73 6.51 19.62
CA LYS A 90 10.22 7.13 20.86
C LYS A 90 10.89 8.49 20.60
N GLU A 91 11.70 8.60 19.56
CA GLU A 91 12.33 9.88 19.21
C GLU A 91 11.30 10.87 18.67
N TYR A 92 10.36 10.42 17.84
CA TYR A 92 9.32 11.28 17.29
C TYR A 92 8.37 11.85 18.36
N TYR A 93 8.04 11.04 19.38
CA TYR A 93 7.15 11.41 20.47
C TYR A 93 7.88 11.80 21.77
N LYS A 94 9.17 12.14 21.71
CA LYS A 94 9.99 12.46 22.90
C LYS A 94 9.38 13.54 23.82
N ASP A 95 8.65 14.49 23.23
CA ASP A 95 7.99 15.59 23.95
C ASP A 95 6.50 15.30 24.24
N SER A 96 6.04 14.06 24.03
CA SER A 96 4.67 13.63 24.26
C SER A 96 4.60 12.17 24.70
N GLU A 97 3.45 11.78 25.26
CA GLU A 97 3.27 10.41 25.73
C GLU A 97 3.22 9.40 24.58
N LEU A 98 4.03 8.34 24.67
CA LEU A 98 3.96 7.18 23.79
C LEU A 98 2.93 6.18 24.35
N THR A 99 1.66 6.43 24.05
CA THR A 99 0.52 5.62 24.51
C THR A 99 0.57 4.19 23.96
N GLU A 100 -0.16 3.25 24.57
CA GLU A 100 -0.29 1.89 24.06
C GLU A 100 -0.85 1.84 22.63
N ALA A 101 -1.78 2.72 22.30
CA ALA A 101 -2.30 2.87 20.94
C ALA A 101 -1.18 3.24 19.95
N ARG A 102 -0.28 4.14 20.31
CA ARG A 102 0.88 4.48 19.47
C ARG A 102 1.90 3.35 19.41
N LEU A 103 2.09 2.59 20.51
CA LEU A 103 2.94 1.41 20.53
C LEU A 103 2.43 0.29 19.61
N LYS A 104 1.13 0.20 19.35
CA LYS A 104 0.56 -0.74 18.37
C LYS A 104 1.24 -0.59 17.00
N MET A 105 1.52 0.62 16.55
CA MET A 105 2.17 0.89 15.27
C MET A 105 3.63 0.39 15.17
N THR A 106 4.21 -0.09 16.28
CA THR A 106 5.54 -0.73 16.26
C THR A 106 5.47 -2.23 16.07
N LYS A 107 4.26 -2.81 16.16
CA LYS A 107 4.06 -4.25 16.01
C LYS A 107 3.96 -4.59 14.53
N ILE A 108 4.90 -5.37 14.05
CA ILE A 108 4.95 -5.86 12.67
C ILE A 108 5.25 -7.35 12.65
N PRO A 109 4.96 -8.05 11.55
CA PRO A 109 5.30 -9.45 11.41
C PRO A 109 6.81 -9.69 11.55
N LYS A 110 7.20 -10.73 12.27
CA LYS A 110 8.59 -11.14 12.39
C LYS A 110 9.21 -11.41 11.02
N GLY A 111 10.39 -10.86 10.80
CA GLY A 111 11.11 -10.97 9.53
C GLY A 111 10.69 -9.94 8.49
N ALA A 112 9.73 -9.07 8.77
CA ALA A 112 9.40 -7.97 7.89
C ALA A 112 10.47 -6.86 7.94
N GLU A 113 10.68 -6.19 6.81
CA GLU A 113 11.54 -5.03 6.65
C GLU A 113 10.70 -3.74 6.81
N LEU A 114 11.25 -2.71 7.44
CA LEU A 114 10.54 -1.44 7.58
C LEU A 114 10.48 -0.68 6.24
N VAL A 115 9.31 -0.10 5.96
CA VAL A 115 9.13 0.91 4.91
C VAL A 115 9.08 2.28 5.60
N GLU A 116 10.01 3.15 5.22
CA GLU A 116 10.14 4.47 5.84
C GLU A 116 8.88 5.32 5.63
N ASN A 117 8.49 6.04 6.69
CA ASN A 117 7.44 7.04 6.64
C ASN A 117 8.03 8.41 7.01
N PRO A 118 8.37 9.24 6.05
CA PRO A 118 8.98 10.53 6.31
C PRO A 118 8.01 11.54 6.94
N VAL A 119 6.70 11.32 6.85
CA VAL A 119 5.66 12.29 7.26
C VAL A 119 5.30 12.15 8.73
N SER A 120 4.85 10.96 9.17
CA SER A 120 4.41 10.73 10.56
C SER A 120 5.33 9.83 11.36
N LYS A 121 6.44 9.40 10.76
CA LYS A 121 7.46 8.53 11.34
C LYS A 121 6.99 7.13 11.73
N ALA A 122 5.70 6.86 11.86
CA ALA A 122 5.17 5.51 12.06
C ALA A 122 5.41 4.69 10.77
N PRO A 123 6.35 3.74 10.75
CA PRO A 123 6.73 3.06 9.52
C PRO A 123 5.63 2.09 9.04
N GLY A 124 5.61 1.85 7.74
CA GLY A 124 5.02 0.65 7.19
C GLY A 124 6.01 -0.50 7.21
N PHE A 125 5.68 -1.57 6.53
CA PHE A 125 6.60 -2.71 6.42
C PHE A 125 6.40 -3.45 5.09
N LYS A 126 7.42 -4.22 4.75
CA LYS A 126 7.41 -5.17 3.64
C LYS A 126 7.70 -6.57 4.17
N ILE A 127 6.92 -7.55 3.77
CA ILE A 127 7.19 -8.96 4.00
C ILE A 127 7.07 -9.72 2.67
N GLU A 128 8.12 -10.42 2.28
CA GLU A 128 8.26 -10.98 0.94
C GLU A 128 7.97 -9.93 -0.16
N ASN A 129 6.92 -10.12 -0.96
CA ASN A 129 6.49 -9.22 -2.01
C ASN A 129 5.29 -8.33 -1.64
N VAL A 130 4.89 -8.32 -0.36
CA VAL A 130 3.76 -7.53 0.14
C VAL A 130 4.25 -6.29 0.87
N PHE A 131 3.85 -5.12 0.39
CA PHE A 131 4.12 -3.81 0.95
C PHE A 131 2.89 -3.31 1.70
N VAL A 132 3.05 -2.97 2.96
CA VAL A 132 1.95 -2.57 3.85
C VAL A 132 2.14 -1.12 4.26
N MET A 133 1.22 -0.26 3.83
CA MET A 133 1.34 1.19 3.94
C MET A 133 0.11 1.82 4.58
N ALA A 134 0.27 3.03 5.08
CA ALA A 134 -0.82 3.81 5.65
C ALA A 134 -1.89 4.18 4.61
N GLY A 135 -3.14 4.36 5.07
CA GLY A 135 -4.26 4.76 4.22
C GLY A 135 -4.33 6.26 3.92
N ILE A 136 -3.70 7.12 4.73
CA ILE A 136 -3.70 8.58 4.53
C ILE A 136 -2.86 8.92 3.28
N PRO A 137 -3.44 9.57 2.26
CA PRO A 137 -2.78 9.74 0.95
C PRO A 137 -1.37 10.35 1.03
N LYS A 138 -1.21 11.46 1.76
CA LYS A 138 0.11 12.10 1.91
C LYS A 138 1.16 11.20 2.55
N ILE A 139 0.74 10.34 3.49
CA ILE A 139 1.63 9.40 4.18
C ILE A 139 1.99 8.26 3.23
N MET A 140 0.99 7.66 2.58
CA MET A 140 1.18 6.58 1.61
C MET A 140 2.14 6.98 0.48
N GLN A 141 1.97 8.19 -0.07
CA GLN A 141 2.87 8.74 -1.08
C GLN A 141 4.32 8.85 -0.61
N GLY A 142 4.53 9.34 0.62
CA GLY A 142 5.86 9.38 1.22
C GLY A 142 6.47 7.99 1.44
N MET A 143 5.64 7.01 1.82
CA MET A 143 6.08 5.62 2.01
C MET A 143 6.45 4.94 0.68
N LEU A 144 5.77 5.27 -0.43
CA LEU A 144 6.11 4.73 -1.75
C LEU A 144 7.53 5.10 -2.18
N GLU A 145 7.97 6.31 -1.89
CA GLU A 145 9.35 6.70 -2.17
C GLU A 145 10.36 5.85 -1.38
N GLY A 146 10.05 5.54 -0.11
CA GLY A 146 10.86 4.62 0.70
C GLY A 146 10.81 3.17 0.20
N ALA A 147 9.68 2.74 -0.38
CA ALA A 147 9.52 1.40 -0.92
C ALA A 147 10.27 1.18 -2.25
N LYS A 148 10.61 2.25 -2.97
CA LYS A 148 11.21 2.21 -4.32
C LYS A 148 12.49 1.37 -4.40
N ILE A 149 13.30 1.37 -3.37
CA ILE A 149 14.56 0.60 -3.31
C ILE A 149 14.34 -0.94 -3.35
N HIS A 150 13.13 -1.39 -3.04
CA HIS A 150 12.74 -2.81 -3.04
C HIS A 150 12.02 -3.23 -4.33
N LEU A 151 11.86 -2.31 -5.28
CA LEU A 151 11.13 -2.56 -6.52
C LEU A 151 12.07 -2.62 -7.71
N SER A 152 11.86 -3.61 -8.55
CA SER A 152 12.54 -3.73 -9.84
C SER A 152 11.55 -3.34 -10.92
N GLY A 153 11.69 -2.14 -11.44
CA GLY A 153 10.85 -1.63 -12.53
C GLY A 153 11.36 -2.08 -13.90
N GLY A 154 10.45 -2.01 -14.86
CA GLY A 154 10.76 -2.20 -16.29
C GLY A 154 10.97 -0.86 -17.00
N LYS A 155 10.73 -0.88 -18.32
CA LYS A 155 10.68 0.37 -19.09
C LYS A 155 9.31 1.04 -18.83
N PRO A 156 9.29 2.33 -18.47
CA PRO A 156 8.03 3.06 -18.36
C PRO A 156 7.23 2.96 -19.65
N MET A 157 5.94 2.67 -19.55
CA MET A 157 5.06 2.75 -20.72
C MET A 157 4.86 4.21 -21.08
N LYS A 158 5.12 4.54 -22.33
CA LYS A 158 4.77 5.86 -22.89
C LYS A 158 3.35 5.78 -23.42
N SER A 159 2.52 6.73 -23.02
CA SER A 159 1.22 6.95 -23.64
C SER A 159 1.19 8.31 -24.33
N GLU A 160 0.64 8.34 -25.53
CA GLU A 160 0.34 9.57 -26.23
C GLU A 160 -1.17 9.62 -26.48
N SER A 161 -1.77 10.77 -26.26
CA SER A 161 -3.19 10.99 -26.51
C SER A 161 -3.36 11.90 -27.71
N ILE A 162 -4.22 11.51 -28.62
CA ILE A 162 -4.63 12.33 -29.78
C ILE A 162 -6.11 12.64 -29.61
N ASP A 163 -6.45 13.90 -29.55
CA ASP A 163 -7.84 14.34 -29.51
C ASP A 163 -8.43 14.26 -30.92
N VAL A 164 -9.45 13.44 -31.07
CA VAL A 164 -10.19 13.29 -32.32
C VAL A 164 -11.58 13.91 -32.14
N PHE A 165 -11.87 15.00 -32.86
CA PHE A 165 -13.14 15.72 -32.75
C PHE A 165 -14.25 15.07 -33.58
N MET A 166 -14.43 13.76 -33.43
CA MET A 166 -15.53 12.98 -34.05
C MET A 166 -15.96 11.85 -33.13
N PRO A 167 -17.19 11.33 -33.29
CA PRO A 167 -17.63 10.17 -32.50
C PRO A 167 -16.73 8.94 -32.74
N GLU A 168 -16.43 8.22 -31.68
CA GLU A 168 -15.57 7.03 -31.70
C GLU A 168 -16.01 5.98 -32.72
N SER A 169 -17.33 5.86 -32.94
CA SER A 169 -17.91 4.94 -33.94
C SER A 169 -17.42 5.17 -35.37
N PHE A 170 -16.94 6.36 -35.72
CA PHE A 170 -16.41 6.66 -37.05
C PHE A 170 -14.99 6.15 -37.29
N ILE A 171 -14.24 5.89 -36.21
CA ILE A 171 -12.85 5.43 -36.28
C ILE A 171 -12.65 4.04 -35.67
N ALA A 172 -13.72 3.42 -35.19
CA ALA A 172 -13.67 2.13 -34.47
C ALA A 172 -13.06 1.00 -35.31
N GLU A 173 -13.35 0.94 -36.59
CA GLU A 173 -12.82 -0.08 -37.51
C GLU A 173 -11.32 0.11 -37.75
N GLU A 174 -10.85 1.35 -37.88
CA GLU A 174 -9.42 1.67 -38.05
C GLU A 174 -8.63 1.40 -36.76
N LEU A 175 -9.20 1.75 -35.59
CA LEU A 175 -8.61 1.47 -34.28
C LEU A 175 -8.50 -0.02 -33.98
N SER A 176 -9.43 -0.83 -34.45
CA SER A 176 -9.40 -2.29 -34.24
C SER A 176 -8.32 -3.00 -35.05
N ASN A 177 -7.71 -2.34 -36.02
CA ASN A 177 -6.65 -2.85 -36.87
C ASN A 177 -5.25 -2.42 -36.44
N LEU A 178 -5.13 -1.65 -35.33
CA LEU A 178 -3.87 -1.26 -34.68
C LEU A 178 -3.42 -2.32 -33.66
#